data_0dbab687b8f3da4ef47f147c9cbaf3b4
#
_entry.id   0dbab687b8f3da4ef47f147c9cbaf3b4
#
_cell.length_a   1.000
_cell.length_b   1.000
_cell.length_c   1.000
_cell.angle_alpha   90.00
_cell.angle_beta   90.00
_cell.angle_gamma   90.00
#
_symmetry.space_group_name_H-M   'P 1'
#
loop_
_entity.id
_entity.type
_entity.pdbx_description
1 polymer ?
#
loop_
_entity_poly.entity_id
_entity_poly.type
_entity_poly.pdbx_seq_one_letter_code
_entity_poly.pdbx_strand_id
1 'polypeptide(L)'
;LRRQRQMCIRDSLSTPQLEYLILSVLCKRDSYGYEISQQLKTVTNTKDSTLYPILKRLQGNGLVVTYDQQYQGRNRRYYQITPEGRGVCQYLENEWRLYVNAIYEIAHGGEKQ
;
A
#
# COMPACT_ATOMS: atom_id res chain seq x y z
N LEU A 1 19.92 -13.61 -13.74
CA LEU A 1 19.12 -12.81 -14.65
C LEU A 1 17.65 -12.87 -14.33
N ARG A 2 17.14 -14.07 -14.15
CA ARG A 2 15.72 -14.21 -13.81
C ARG A 2 15.43 -13.59 -12.45
N ARG A 3 16.36 -13.73 -11.53
CA ARG A 3 16.18 -13.12 -10.21
C ARG A 3 16.09 -11.61 -10.31
N GLN A 4 16.92 -11.02 -11.15
CA GLN A 4 16.87 -9.57 -11.32
C GLN A 4 15.54 -9.13 -11.87
N ARG A 5 15.00 -9.86 -12.84
CA ARG A 5 13.69 -9.49 -13.37
C ARG A 5 12.61 -9.57 -12.33
N GLN A 6 12.64 -10.61 -11.49
CA GLN A 6 11.66 -10.73 -10.42
C GLN A 6 11.77 -9.57 -9.43
N MET A 7 13.01 -9.23 -9.06
CA MET A 7 13.21 -8.12 -8.14
C MET A 7 12.73 -6.82 -8.76
N CYS A 8 13.00 -6.60 -10.04
CA CYS A 8 12.55 -5.39 -10.70
C CYS A 8 11.04 -5.24 -10.66
N ILE A 9 10.32 -6.34 -10.91
CA ILE A 9 8.86 -6.29 -10.87
C ILE A 9 8.38 -5.96 -9.47
N ARG A 10 8.94 -6.63 -8.47
CA ARG A 10 8.50 -6.43 -7.09
C ARG A 10 8.94 -5.08 -6.54
N ASP A 11 10.06 -4.58 -7.03
CA ASP A 11 10.60 -3.32 -6.54
C ASP A 11 10.10 -2.12 -7.30
N SER A 12 9.28 -2.32 -8.32
CA SER A 12 8.88 -1.23 -9.20
C SER A 12 7.57 -0.57 -8.79
N LEU A 13 7.00 -0.95 -7.65
CA LEU A 13 5.77 -0.31 -7.20
C LEU A 13 6.05 1.14 -6.85
N SER A 14 5.23 2.01 -7.40
CA SER A 14 5.37 3.45 -7.17
C SER A 14 4.82 3.80 -5.79
N THR A 15 5.10 5.02 -5.36
CA THR A 15 4.58 5.51 -4.10
C THR A 15 3.06 5.46 -4.03
N PRO A 16 2.31 5.90 -5.06
CA PRO A 16 0.85 5.78 -5.00
C PRO A 16 0.37 4.34 -4.86
N GLN A 17 1.05 3.40 -5.49
CA GLN A 17 0.67 2.00 -5.35
C GLN A 17 0.91 1.49 -3.95
N LEU A 18 2.01 1.92 -3.32
CA LEU A 18 2.29 1.56 -1.94
C LEU A 18 1.28 2.19 -0.99
N GLU A 19 0.91 3.45 -1.25
CA GLU A 19 -0.11 4.10 -0.46
C GLU A 19 -1.44 3.36 -0.55
N TYR A 20 -1.80 2.93 -1.75
CA TYR A 20 -3.01 2.16 -1.93
C TYR A 20 -2.99 0.88 -1.11
N LEU A 21 -1.86 0.16 -1.13
CA LEU A 21 -1.75 -1.08 -0.37
C LEU A 21 -1.85 -0.82 1.13
N ILE A 22 -1.17 0.21 1.62
CA ILE A 22 -1.21 0.54 3.03
C ILE A 22 -2.63 0.88 3.45
N LEU A 23 -3.29 1.76 2.70
CA LEU A 23 -4.65 2.17 3.04
C LEU A 23 -5.59 0.98 2.95
N SER A 24 -5.39 0.08 2.01
CA SER A 24 -6.22 -1.11 1.88
C SER A 24 -6.10 -2.02 3.09
N VAL A 25 -4.88 -2.19 3.59
CA VAL A 25 -4.67 -2.97 4.82
C VAL A 25 -5.45 -2.35 5.96
N LEU A 26 -5.37 -1.02 6.09
CA LEU A 26 -6.02 -0.32 7.19
C LEU A 26 -7.53 -0.24 7.04
N CYS A 27 -8.05 -0.38 5.81
CA CYS A 27 -9.49 -0.46 5.62
C CYS A 27 -10.07 -1.70 6.28
N LYS A 28 -9.29 -2.75 6.41
CA LYS A 28 -9.77 -3.98 7.01
C LYS A 28 -9.73 -3.91 8.52
N ARG A 29 -8.67 -3.32 9.07
CA ARG A 29 -8.55 -3.14 10.50
C ARG A 29 -7.35 -2.26 10.80
N ASP A 30 -7.36 -1.68 11.98
CA ASP A 30 -6.20 -0.93 12.46
C ASP A 30 -5.02 -1.88 12.58
N SER A 31 -3.83 -1.38 12.27
CA SER A 31 -2.64 -2.22 12.26
C SER A 31 -1.45 -1.41 12.74
N TYR A 32 -0.50 -2.07 13.37
CA TYR A 32 0.74 -1.38 13.73
C TYR A 32 1.77 -1.60 12.63
N GLY A 33 2.84 -0.80 12.69
CA GLY A 33 3.78 -0.72 11.58
C GLY A 33 4.33 -2.06 11.13
N TYR A 34 4.68 -2.92 12.08
CA TYR A 34 5.23 -4.22 11.74
C TYR A 34 4.21 -5.07 10.96
N GLU A 35 2.94 -5.04 11.38
CA GLU A 35 1.91 -5.78 10.66
C GLU A 35 1.77 -5.28 9.22
N ILE A 36 1.74 -3.96 9.06
CA ILE A 36 1.65 -3.37 7.73
C ILE A 36 2.82 -3.83 6.88
N SER A 37 4.01 -3.76 7.45
CA SER A 37 5.22 -4.18 6.75
C SER A 37 5.13 -5.63 6.29
N GLN A 38 4.68 -6.51 7.17
CA GLN A 38 4.58 -7.93 6.84
C GLN A 38 3.57 -8.18 5.73
N GLN A 39 2.44 -7.46 5.76
CA GLN A 39 1.44 -7.59 4.70
C GLN A 39 2.00 -7.15 3.36
N LEU A 40 2.70 -6.04 3.32
CA LEU A 40 3.24 -5.53 2.07
C LEU A 40 4.32 -6.44 1.52
N LYS A 41 5.07 -7.11 2.38
CA LYS A 41 6.14 -7.98 1.93
C LYS A 41 5.65 -9.22 1.21
N THR A 42 4.36 -9.51 1.29
CA THR A 42 3.81 -10.63 0.54
C THR A 42 3.72 -10.33 -0.96
N VAL A 43 3.75 -9.05 -1.35
CA VAL A 43 3.60 -8.67 -2.75
C VAL A 43 4.74 -7.79 -3.26
N THR A 44 5.57 -7.27 -2.38
CA THR A 44 6.63 -6.36 -2.81
C THR A 44 7.77 -6.41 -1.81
N ASN A 45 8.94 -5.95 -2.25
CA ASN A 45 10.14 -5.94 -1.41
C ASN A 45 10.31 -4.61 -0.69
N THR A 46 9.22 -4.05 -0.21
CA THR A 46 9.26 -2.77 0.47
C THR A 46 10.10 -2.87 1.76
N LYS A 47 11.07 -2.00 1.88
CA LYS A 47 11.88 -1.91 3.09
C LYS A 47 11.22 -0.98 4.08
N ASP A 48 11.54 -1.18 5.36
CA ASP A 48 11.01 -0.30 6.39
C ASP A 48 11.44 1.15 6.15
N SER A 49 12.64 1.36 5.62
CA SER A 49 13.11 2.70 5.32
C SER A 49 12.27 3.39 4.25
N THR A 50 11.57 2.62 3.42
CA THR A 50 10.63 3.17 2.44
C THR A 50 9.24 3.30 3.03
N LEU A 51 8.85 2.33 3.83
CA LEU A 51 7.48 2.26 4.37
C LEU A 51 7.19 3.40 5.36
N TYR A 52 8.07 3.61 6.32
CA TYR A 52 7.76 4.56 7.40
C TYR A 52 7.63 6.00 6.94
N PRO A 53 8.44 6.48 5.99
CA PRO A 53 8.20 7.81 5.44
C PRO A 53 6.84 7.95 4.77
N ILE A 54 6.36 6.89 4.11
CA ILE A 54 5.05 6.92 3.48
C ILE A 54 3.96 7.00 4.53
N LEU A 55 4.08 6.20 5.59
CA LEU A 55 3.13 6.24 6.69
C LEU A 55 3.08 7.64 7.30
N LYS A 56 4.25 8.25 7.49
CA LYS A 56 4.30 9.58 8.06
C LYS A 56 3.61 10.60 7.16
N ARG A 57 3.80 10.46 5.86
CA ARG A 57 3.16 11.38 4.91
C ARG A 57 1.65 11.19 4.91
N LEU A 58 1.18 9.95 4.95
CA LEU A 58 -0.25 9.69 5.02
C LEU A 58 -0.84 10.33 6.27
N GLN A 59 -0.12 10.21 7.38
CA GLN A 59 -0.56 10.83 8.63
C GLN A 59 -0.59 12.35 8.50
N GLY A 60 0.44 12.94 7.89
CA GLY A 60 0.51 14.38 7.71
C GLY A 60 -0.60 14.90 6.82
N ASN A 61 -1.08 14.09 5.90
CA ASN A 61 -2.16 14.48 5.00
C ASN A 61 -3.54 14.15 5.55
N GLY A 62 -3.61 13.68 6.79
CA GLY A 62 -4.90 13.41 7.42
C GLY A 62 -5.59 12.15 6.93
N LEU A 63 -4.86 11.27 6.26
CA LEU A 63 -5.46 10.05 5.73
C LEU A 63 -5.42 8.91 6.74
N VAL A 64 -4.51 8.98 7.69
CA VAL A 64 -4.47 8.05 8.81
C VAL A 64 -4.19 8.83 10.08
N VAL A 65 -4.59 8.25 11.20
CA VAL A 65 -4.25 8.76 12.53
C VAL A 65 -3.60 7.62 13.29
N THR A 66 -2.94 7.97 14.38
CA THR A 66 -2.25 6.96 15.18
C THR A 66 -2.76 7.02 16.61
N TYR A 67 -2.65 5.88 17.27
CA TYR A 67 -2.91 5.79 18.71
C TYR A 67 -2.03 4.71 19.27
N ASP A 68 -1.73 4.81 20.55
CA ASP A 68 -0.90 3.83 21.23
C ASP A 68 -1.77 2.86 21.99
N GLN A 69 -1.34 1.62 22.03
CA GLN A 69 -2.06 0.58 22.76
C GLN A 69 -1.06 -0.36 23.37
N GLN A 70 -1.32 -0.75 24.62
CA GLN A 70 -0.47 -1.69 25.32
C GLN A 70 -0.74 -3.11 24.82
N TYR A 71 0.33 -3.87 24.64
CA TYR A 71 0.24 -5.27 24.31
C TYR A 71 1.36 -5.99 25.01
N GLN A 72 1.02 -6.86 25.94
CA GLN A 72 1.99 -7.63 26.70
C GLN A 72 3.07 -6.74 27.31
N GLY A 73 2.66 -5.64 27.91
CA GLY A 73 3.57 -4.73 28.58
C GLY A 73 4.35 -3.81 27.63
N ARG A 74 4.11 -3.89 26.36
CA ARG A 74 4.78 -3.03 25.38
C ARG A 74 3.80 -2.08 24.77
N ASN A 75 4.30 -0.88 24.45
CA ASN A 75 3.50 0.13 23.80
C ASN A 75 3.61 -0.05 22.30
N ARG A 76 2.46 -0.20 21.62
CA ARG A 76 2.42 -0.31 20.17
C ARG A 76 1.69 0.87 19.60
N ARG A 77 2.24 1.42 18.52
CA ARG A 77 1.59 2.49 17.78
C ARG A 77 0.77 1.89 16.65
N TYR A 78 -0.52 2.10 16.72
CA TYR A 78 -1.44 1.63 15.69
C TYR A 78 -1.79 2.76 14.74
N TYR A 79 -2.02 2.38 13.51
CA TYR A 79 -2.48 3.30 12.46
C TYR A 79 -3.93 2.97 12.14
N GLN A 80 -4.73 4.00 11.99
CA GLN A 80 -6.16 3.87 11.72
C GLN A 80 -6.49 4.76 10.54
N ILE A 81 -7.22 4.22 9.57
CA ILE A 81 -7.60 5.00 8.40
C ILE A 81 -8.72 5.97 8.78
N THR A 82 -8.67 7.18 8.22
CA THR A 82 -9.70 8.18 8.43
C THR A 82 -10.74 8.08 7.32
N PRO A 83 -11.90 8.76 7.46
CA PRO A 83 -12.85 8.82 6.34
C PRO A 83 -12.21 9.40 5.09
N GLU A 84 -11.36 10.42 5.24
CA GLU A 84 -10.62 10.96 4.10
C GLU A 84 -9.70 9.92 3.50
N GLY A 85 -9.06 9.12 4.35
CA GLY A 85 -8.21 8.04 3.87
C GLY A 85 -8.97 7.01 3.08
N ARG A 86 -10.19 6.70 3.50
CA ARG A 86 -11.02 5.75 2.76
C ARG A 86 -11.38 6.30 1.39
N GLY A 87 -11.65 7.59 1.29
CA GLY A 87 -11.91 8.22 0.00
C GLY A 87 -10.73 8.15 -0.94
N VAL A 88 -9.53 8.42 -0.41
CA VAL A 88 -8.33 8.33 -1.22
C VAL A 88 -8.07 6.88 -1.64
N CYS A 89 -8.30 5.94 -0.72
CA CYS A 89 -8.14 4.53 -1.05
C CYS A 89 -9.04 4.12 -2.21
N GLN A 90 -10.30 4.59 -2.18
CA GLN A 90 -11.23 4.30 -3.25
C GLN A 90 -10.78 4.91 -4.57
N TYR A 91 -10.27 6.14 -4.51
CA TYR A 91 -9.75 6.80 -5.70
C TYR A 91 -8.57 6.04 -6.27
N LEU A 92 -7.65 5.63 -5.41
CA LEU A 92 -6.47 4.89 -5.86
C LEU A 92 -6.85 3.51 -6.40
N GLU A 93 -7.87 2.88 -5.82
CA GLU A 93 -8.35 1.61 -6.33
C GLU A 93 -8.86 1.76 -7.75
N ASN A 94 -9.63 2.82 -8.01
CA ASN A 94 -10.15 3.06 -9.34
C ASN A 94 -9.02 3.35 -10.31
N GLU A 95 -8.04 4.15 -9.90
CA GLU A 95 -6.88 4.44 -10.75
C GLU A 95 -6.09 3.18 -11.07
N TRP A 96 -5.90 2.34 -10.07
CA TRP A 96 -5.19 1.09 -10.27
C TRP A 96 -5.92 0.19 -11.25
N ARG A 97 -7.25 0.10 -11.11
CA ARG A 97 -8.05 -0.74 -12.00
C ARG A 97 -7.96 -0.24 -13.44
N LEU A 98 -8.04 1.07 -13.62
CA LEU A 98 -7.93 1.64 -14.95
C LEU A 98 -6.55 1.38 -15.55
N TYR A 99 -5.52 1.49 -14.72
CA TYR A 99 -4.16 1.25 -15.17
C TYR A 99 -3.97 -0.21 -15.60
N VAL A 100 -4.45 -1.14 -14.81
CA VAL A 100 -4.35 -2.56 -15.13
C VAL A 100 -5.13 -2.87 -16.40
N ASN A 101 -6.32 -2.30 -16.53
CA ASN A 101 -7.13 -2.51 -17.74
C ASN A 101 -6.43 -1.95 -18.97
N ALA A 102 -5.80 -0.79 -18.84
CA ALA A 102 -5.09 -0.19 -19.95
C ALA A 102 -3.91 -1.07 -20.40
N ILE A 103 -3.19 -1.62 -19.42
CA ILE A 103 -2.09 -2.54 -19.73
C ILE A 103 -2.64 -3.77 -20.45
N TYR A 104 -3.72 -4.29 -19.94
CA TYR A 104 -4.32 -5.48 -20.52
C TYR A 104 -4.79 -5.24 -21.94
N GLU A 105 -5.39 -4.07 -22.18
CA GLU A 105 -5.83 -3.70 -23.52
C GLU A 105 -4.66 -3.64 -24.49
N ILE A 106 -3.56 -3.05 -24.08
CA ILE A 106 -2.39 -2.97 -24.94
C ILE A 106 -1.86 -4.37 -25.24
N ALA A 107 -1.78 -5.22 -24.20
CA ALA A 107 -1.24 -6.56 -24.37
C ALA A 107 -2.11 -7.43 -25.25
N HIS A 108 -3.43 -7.21 -25.23
CA HIS A 108 -4.37 -8.05 -25.97
C HIS A 108 -5.18 -7.26 -26.99
N GLY A 109 -4.78 -6.01 -27.27
CA GLY A 109 -5.60 -5.12 -28.09
C GLY A 109 -5.86 -5.62 -29.48
N GLY A 110 -4.88 -6.28 -30.08
CA GLY A 110 -5.05 -6.77 -31.44
C GLY A 110 -6.04 -7.90 -31.56
N GLU A 111 -6.34 -8.54 -30.46
CA GLU A 111 -7.23 -9.72 -30.46
C GLU A 111 -8.69 -9.33 -30.47
N LYS A 112 -8.98 -8.10 -30.20
CA LYS A 112 -10.36 -7.66 -30.19
C LYS A 112 -10.94 -7.53 -31.57
N GLN A 113 -10.05 -7.47 -32.54
CA GLN A 113 -10.50 -7.36 -33.92
C GLN A 113 -11.00 -8.70 -34.42
#